data_ee91ee337f8c2721d5e859da4cb73a62
#
_entry.id   ee91ee337f8c2721d5e859da4cb73a62
#
_cell.length_a   1.000
_cell.length_b   1.000
_cell.length_c   1.000
_cell.angle_alpha   90.00
_cell.angle_beta   90.00
_cell.angle_gamma   90.00
#
_symmetry.space_group_name_H-M   'P 1'
#
loop_
_entity.id
_entity.type
_entity.pdbx_description
1 polymer ?
#
loop_
_entity_poly.entity_id
_entity_poly.type
_entity_poly.pdbx_seq_one_letter_code
_entity_poly.pdbx_strand_id
1 'polypeptide(L)'
;MRIHDSRRGRAVDLPPGPLHIHVHGPGLRAFITADVLCRTAARRRSRALLTRSGPPPRPWPLTGFNVPDVPAGDAASAQVVVAEQDPPEAACPKAAHLMLVHPIEPSSLSSLADEDPVTLRMAMLSAPYREPLRLPEQAADARARLGRWRALLAEWARSPGRPMSRRHAADAEAALAQDLDSPAALAVLEELAADPAAAPGAKLETFIHLDLLLALDLVRDIGR
;
A
#
# COMPACT_ATOMS: atom_id res chain seq x y z
N MET A 1 -14.42 -6.93 1.26
CA MET A 1 -12.98 -6.78 1.55
C MET A 1 -12.67 -7.59 2.78
N ARG A 2 -11.64 -8.42 2.72
CA ARG A 2 -11.22 -9.28 3.83
C ARG A 2 -9.85 -8.83 4.34
N ILE A 3 -9.62 -8.98 5.63
CA ILE A 3 -8.31 -8.75 6.28
C ILE A 3 -8.04 -9.88 7.27
N HIS A 4 -6.78 -10.14 7.58
CA HIS A 4 -6.42 -11.04 8.66
C HIS A 4 -6.55 -10.31 10.00
N ASP A 5 -7.42 -10.79 10.87
CA ASP A 5 -7.52 -10.31 12.25
C ASP A 5 -6.54 -11.09 13.12
N SER A 6 -5.44 -10.46 13.51
CA SER A 6 -4.36 -11.09 14.28
C SER A 6 -4.82 -11.53 15.68
N ARG A 7 -5.80 -10.85 16.27
CA ARG A 7 -6.39 -11.22 17.55
C ARG A 7 -7.21 -12.51 17.45
N ARG A 8 -7.91 -12.68 16.33
CA ARG A 8 -8.75 -13.86 16.07
C ARG A 8 -8.03 -14.98 15.33
N GLY A 9 -6.81 -14.70 14.81
CA GLY A 9 -6.01 -15.67 14.04
C GLY A 9 -6.64 -16.11 12.72
N ARG A 10 -7.55 -15.33 12.15
CA ARG A 10 -8.28 -15.69 10.92
C ARG A 10 -8.65 -14.48 10.07
N ALA A 11 -8.92 -14.75 8.80
CA ALA A 11 -9.48 -13.74 7.90
C ALA A 11 -10.92 -13.39 8.28
N VAL A 12 -11.24 -12.09 8.24
CA VAL A 12 -12.56 -11.53 8.55
C VAL A 12 -13.02 -10.59 7.45
N ASP A 13 -14.32 -10.56 7.20
CA ASP A 13 -14.89 -9.60 6.27
C ASP A 13 -15.15 -8.28 6.99
N LEU A 14 -14.66 -7.19 6.39
CA LEU A 14 -14.96 -5.85 6.91
C LEU A 14 -16.42 -5.49 6.60
N PRO A 15 -17.14 -4.87 7.55
CA PRO A 15 -18.53 -4.50 7.37
C PRO A 15 -18.70 -3.48 6.23
N PRO A 16 -19.84 -3.41 5.54
CA PRO A 16 -20.12 -2.38 4.56
C PRO A 16 -20.22 -0.99 5.21
N GLY A 17 -20.00 0.06 4.43
CA GLY A 17 -20.13 1.45 4.87
C GLY A 17 -18.79 2.12 5.22
N PRO A 18 -18.82 3.30 5.88
CA PRO A 18 -17.62 4.02 6.28
C PRO A 18 -16.68 3.18 7.13
N LEU A 19 -15.38 3.32 6.92
CA LEU A 19 -14.35 2.58 7.63
C LEU A 19 -13.41 3.54 8.36
N HIS A 20 -13.31 3.43 9.66
CA HIS A 20 -12.29 4.10 10.46
C HIS A 20 -11.14 3.15 10.72
N ILE A 21 -9.97 3.51 10.22
CA ILE A 21 -8.69 2.79 10.39
C ILE A 21 -7.84 3.62 11.35
N HIS A 22 -7.27 2.99 12.36
CA HIS A 22 -6.42 3.67 13.33
C HIS A 22 -5.03 3.03 13.35
N VAL A 23 -3.98 3.85 13.20
CA VAL A 23 -2.60 3.38 13.33
C VAL A 23 -2.13 3.60 14.76
N HIS A 24 -1.71 2.53 15.42
CA HIS A 24 -1.13 2.58 16.76
C HIS A 24 0.40 2.46 16.68
N GLY A 25 1.09 3.44 17.29
CA GLY A 25 2.56 3.48 17.34
C GLY A 25 3.21 4.18 16.15
N PRO A 26 4.55 4.30 16.15
CA PRO A 26 5.32 5.06 15.16
C PRO A 26 5.80 4.23 13.96
N GLY A 27 5.36 2.99 13.81
CA GLY A 27 5.90 2.05 12.81
C GLY A 27 5.61 2.47 11.38
N LEU A 28 6.65 2.72 10.57
CA LEU A 28 6.50 3.17 9.19
C LEU A 28 5.69 2.20 8.33
N ARG A 29 5.96 0.90 8.45
CA ARG A 29 5.26 -0.11 7.64
C ARG A 29 3.78 -0.20 8.00
N ALA A 30 3.43 0.04 9.27
CA ALA A 30 2.03 0.13 9.70
C ALA A 30 1.30 1.29 9.00
N PHE A 31 1.93 2.46 8.86
CA PHE A 31 1.35 3.58 8.12
C PHE A 31 1.17 3.29 6.64
N ILE A 32 2.17 2.65 5.98
CA ILE A 32 2.06 2.25 4.57
C ILE A 32 0.92 1.24 4.39
N THR A 33 0.84 0.24 5.25
CA THR A 33 -0.23 -0.79 5.20
C THR A 33 -1.61 -0.16 5.41
N ALA A 34 -1.73 0.75 6.39
CA ALA A 34 -2.98 1.46 6.68
C ALA A 34 -3.40 2.39 5.52
N ASP A 35 -2.46 3.05 4.85
CA ASP A 35 -2.73 3.88 3.68
C ASP A 35 -3.27 3.03 2.51
N VAL A 36 -2.65 1.90 2.21
CA VAL A 36 -3.15 0.97 1.16
C VAL A 36 -4.53 0.43 1.52
N LEU A 37 -4.76 0.08 2.81
CA LEU A 37 -6.07 -0.32 3.29
C LEU A 37 -7.10 0.79 3.08
N CYS A 38 -6.76 2.03 3.44
CA CYS A 38 -7.61 3.20 3.30
C CYS A 38 -7.99 3.43 1.82
N ARG A 39 -7.00 3.43 0.91
CA ARG A 39 -7.20 3.60 -0.54
C ARG A 39 -8.06 2.49 -1.13
N THR A 40 -7.78 1.24 -0.77
CA THR A 40 -8.55 0.07 -1.24
C THR A 40 -9.99 0.11 -0.71
N ALA A 41 -10.19 0.49 0.55
CA ALA A 41 -11.51 0.64 1.14
C ALA A 41 -12.28 1.80 0.51
N ALA A 42 -11.64 2.96 0.30
CA ALA A 42 -12.25 4.12 -0.35
C ALA A 42 -12.73 3.81 -1.77
N ARG A 43 -12.02 2.97 -2.50
CA ARG A 43 -12.42 2.50 -3.83
C ARG A 43 -13.73 1.72 -3.82
N ARG A 44 -13.98 0.97 -2.74
CA ARG A 44 -15.16 0.09 -2.58
C ARG A 44 -16.25 0.68 -1.69
N ARG A 45 -15.96 1.78 -1.00
CA ARG A 45 -16.80 2.39 0.04
C ARG A 45 -16.88 3.89 -0.16
N SER A 46 -17.90 4.50 0.37
CA SER A 46 -18.08 5.94 0.21
C SER A 46 -17.10 6.79 1.03
N ARG A 47 -16.56 6.27 2.13
CA ARG A 47 -15.63 6.99 3.01
C ARG A 47 -14.68 6.05 3.72
N ALA A 48 -13.41 6.45 3.83
CA ALA A 48 -12.43 5.84 4.72
C ALA A 48 -11.73 6.95 5.52
N LEU A 49 -11.63 6.80 6.82
CA LEU A 49 -10.96 7.71 7.73
C LEU A 49 -9.70 7.03 8.26
N LEU A 50 -8.57 7.71 8.21
CA LEU A 50 -7.31 7.26 8.80
C LEU A 50 -6.92 8.20 9.92
N THR A 51 -6.66 7.65 11.12
CA THR A 51 -6.17 8.39 12.29
C THR A 51 -4.98 7.68 12.93
N ARG A 52 -4.28 8.34 13.83
CA ARG A 52 -3.16 7.73 14.56
C ARG A 52 -3.14 8.10 16.04
N SER A 53 -2.56 7.23 16.85
CA SER A 53 -2.07 7.54 18.19
C SER A 53 -0.53 7.55 18.21
N GLY A 54 0.06 8.46 18.98
CA GLY A 54 1.51 8.64 19.02
C GLY A 54 2.08 9.50 17.90
N PRO A 55 3.40 9.70 17.87
CA PRO A 55 4.07 10.50 16.86
C PRO A 55 4.12 9.77 15.50
N PRO A 56 4.21 10.52 14.37
CA PRO A 56 4.52 9.92 13.09
C PRO A 56 5.94 9.31 13.10
N PRO A 57 6.24 8.38 12.17
CA PRO A 57 7.56 7.78 12.08
C PRO A 57 8.65 8.83 11.83
N ARG A 58 9.83 8.63 12.40
CA ARG A 58 11.00 9.49 12.19
C ARG A 58 12.18 8.64 11.73
N PRO A 59 13.10 9.22 10.95
CA PRO A 59 13.16 10.61 10.44
C PRO A 59 12.29 10.88 9.20
N TRP A 60 11.54 9.93 8.73
CA TRP A 60 10.86 9.91 7.44
C TRP A 60 9.50 10.61 7.49
N PRO A 61 9.30 11.71 6.74
CA PRO A 61 7.97 12.30 6.61
C PRO A 61 7.06 11.38 5.80
N LEU A 62 5.85 11.13 6.29
CA LEU A 62 4.86 10.27 5.62
C LEU A 62 4.55 10.72 4.19
N THR A 63 4.56 12.02 3.94
CA THR A 63 4.32 12.62 2.62
C THR A 63 5.33 12.18 1.57
N GLY A 64 6.58 11.91 1.96
CA GLY A 64 7.58 11.34 1.06
C GLY A 64 7.21 9.95 0.54
N PHE A 65 6.43 9.21 1.31
CA PHE A 65 5.88 7.90 0.93
C PHE A 65 4.51 7.97 0.24
N ASN A 66 4.08 9.15 -0.18
CA ASN A 66 2.73 9.38 -0.70
C ASN A 66 1.60 8.99 0.27
N VAL A 67 1.89 8.98 1.57
CA VAL A 67 0.89 8.88 2.62
C VAL A 67 0.49 10.30 3.03
N PRO A 68 -0.80 10.66 2.97
CA PRO A 68 -1.24 11.98 3.40
C PRO A 68 -0.96 12.21 4.90
N ASP A 69 -1.02 13.46 5.33
CA ASP A 69 -0.95 13.73 6.77
C ASP A 69 -2.06 12.98 7.51
N VAL A 70 -1.67 12.19 8.51
CA VAL A 70 -2.59 11.37 9.29
C VAL A 70 -2.88 12.10 10.61
N PRO A 71 -4.11 12.60 10.79
CA PRO A 71 -4.46 13.35 12.00
C PRO A 71 -4.35 12.47 13.24
N ALA A 72 -3.96 13.09 14.35
CA ALA A 72 -4.03 12.45 15.65
C ALA A 72 -5.51 12.21 16.02
N GLY A 73 -5.78 11.07 16.66
CA GLY A 73 -7.12 10.69 17.09
C GLY A 73 -7.06 9.51 18.05
N ASP A 74 -8.19 9.06 18.49
CA ASP A 74 -8.33 7.86 19.31
C ASP A 74 -8.83 6.67 18.48
N ALA A 75 -8.69 5.47 19.02
CA ALA A 75 -9.14 4.23 18.41
C ALA A 75 -10.59 3.86 18.80
N ALA A 76 -11.28 4.66 19.60
CA ALA A 76 -12.55 4.27 20.24
C ALA A 76 -13.65 3.87 19.21
N SER A 77 -13.67 4.54 18.05
CA SER A 77 -14.61 4.24 16.96
C SER A 77 -13.98 3.47 15.80
N ALA A 78 -12.71 3.04 15.93
CA ALA A 78 -12.02 2.33 14.86
C ALA A 78 -12.62 0.93 14.64
N GLN A 79 -12.83 0.58 13.38
CA GLN A 79 -13.17 -0.78 12.99
C GLN A 79 -11.91 -1.63 12.75
N VAL A 80 -10.78 -0.98 12.41
CA VAL A 80 -9.49 -1.64 12.21
C VAL A 80 -8.40 -0.86 12.94
N VAL A 81 -7.60 -1.55 13.72
CA VAL A 81 -6.36 -1.01 14.30
C VAL A 81 -5.18 -1.70 13.60
N VAL A 82 -4.23 -0.90 13.12
CA VAL A 82 -3.00 -1.36 12.44
C VAL A 82 -1.81 -1.02 13.34
N ALA A 83 -0.98 -1.99 13.67
CA ALA A 83 0.15 -1.80 14.56
C ALA A 83 1.31 -2.74 14.20
N GLU A 84 2.55 -2.36 14.53
CA GLU A 84 3.74 -3.25 14.40
C GLU A 84 4.03 -4.05 15.68
N GLN A 85 3.38 -3.70 16.77
CA GLN A 85 3.44 -4.41 18.05
C GLN A 85 2.03 -4.56 18.60
N ASP A 86 1.79 -5.59 19.40
CA ASP A 86 0.48 -5.80 20.01
C ASP A 86 0.14 -4.59 20.91
N PRO A 87 -0.91 -3.84 20.57
CA PRO A 87 -1.27 -2.65 21.33
C PRO A 87 -1.90 -3.03 22.68
N PRO A 88 -1.75 -2.17 23.71
CA PRO A 88 -2.47 -2.38 24.97
C PRO A 88 -3.99 -2.40 24.73
N GLU A 89 -4.74 -3.11 25.57
CA GLU A 89 -6.19 -3.29 25.41
C GLU A 89 -6.95 -1.95 25.28
N ALA A 90 -6.49 -0.92 25.98
CA ALA A 90 -7.06 0.42 25.90
C ALA A 90 -6.88 1.09 24.52
N ALA A 91 -5.86 0.70 23.76
CA ALA A 91 -5.56 1.26 22.43
C ALA A 91 -6.17 0.47 21.29
N CYS A 92 -6.80 -0.68 21.55
CA CYS A 92 -7.47 -1.48 20.55
C CYS A 92 -8.82 -1.99 21.07
N PRO A 93 -9.93 -1.28 20.75
CA PRO A 93 -11.26 -1.67 21.18
C PRO A 93 -11.59 -3.14 20.89
N LYS A 94 -12.33 -3.81 21.76
CA LYS A 94 -12.69 -5.24 21.59
C LYS A 94 -13.47 -5.51 20.29
N ALA A 95 -14.24 -4.53 19.84
CA ALA A 95 -15.00 -4.60 18.61
C ALA A 95 -14.14 -4.41 17.34
N ALA A 96 -12.97 -3.77 17.47
CA ALA A 96 -12.09 -3.55 16.34
C ALA A 96 -11.35 -4.83 15.93
N HIS A 97 -11.00 -4.90 14.65
CA HIS A 97 -10.09 -5.91 14.10
C HIS A 97 -8.65 -5.42 14.25
N LEU A 98 -7.75 -6.30 14.66
CA LEU A 98 -6.33 -5.98 14.79
C LEU A 98 -5.54 -6.54 13.61
N MET A 99 -4.83 -5.65 12.90
CA MET A 99 -3.84 -6.02 11.89
C MET A 99 -2.43 -5.80 12.45
N LEU A 100 -1.73 -6.89 12.78
CA LEU A 100 -0.31 -6.82 13.13
C LEU A 100 0.53 -6.87 11.86
N VAL A 101 1.33 -5.84 11.71
CA VAL A 101 2.29 -5.67 10.61
C VAL A 101 3.67 -6.05 11.13
N HIS A 102 4.40 -6.87 10.38
CA HIS A 102 5.77 -7.21 10.78
C HIS A 102 6.65 -5.94 10.75
N PRO A 103 7.33 -5.60 11.85
CA PRO A 103 8.14 -4.39 11.93
C PRO A 103 9.34 -4.45 10.98
N ILE A 104 9.88 -3.28 10.64
CA ILE A 104 11.15 -3.16 9.95
C ILE A 104 12.23 -2.92 10.98
N GLU A 105 13.35 -3.66 10.86
CA GLU A 105 14.49 -3.47 11.73
C GLU A 105 15.06 -2.03 11.59
N PRO A 106 15.24 -1.28 12.70
CA PRO A 106 15.70 0.11 12.65
C PRO A 106 17.05 0.28 11.93
N SER A 107 17.95 -0.70 12.06
CA SER A 107 19.25 -0.73 11.36
C SER A 107 19.08 -0.79 9.84
N SER A 108 18.12 -1.53 9.35
CA SER A 108 17.81 -1.63 7.92
C SER A 108 17.29 -0.30 7.36
N LEU A 109 16.42 0.41 8.10
CA LEU A 109 15.96 1.74 7.71
C LEU A 109 17.11 2.76 7.71
N SER A 110 17.95 2.75 8.75
CA SER A 110 19.09 3.68 8.85
C SER A 110 20.07 3.53 7.70
N SER A 111 20.32 2.30 7.22
CA SER A 111 21.20 2.03 6.09
C SER A 111 20.68 2.54 4.73
N LEU A 112 19.41 2.91 4.67
CA LEU A 112 18.70 3.38 3.47
C LEU A 112 18.23 4.83 3.61
N ALA A 113 18.89 5.61 4.48
CA ALA A 113 18.49 6.99 4.77
C ALA A 113 18.45 7.89 3.53
N ASP A 114 19.31 7.65 2.55
CA ASP A 114 19.40 8.38 1.29
C ASP A 114 18.53 7.79 0.16
N GLU A 115 17.77 6.72 0.42
CA GLU A 115 16.92 6.09 -0.60
C GLU A 115 15.65 6.93 -0.84
N ASP A 116 15.17 6.92 -2.09
CA ASP A 116 13.87 7.51 -2.43
C ASP A 116 12.75 6.83 -1.62
N PRO A 117 11.96 7.60 -0.84
CA PRO A 117 10.87 7.04 -0.03
C PRO A 117 9.86 6.21 -0.83
N VAL A 118 9.61 6.55 -2.09
CA VAL A 118 8.71 5.77 -2.96
C VAL A 118 9.32 4.40 -3.31
N THR A 119 10.65 4.34 -3.47
CA THR A 119 11.37 3.06 -3.61
C THR A 119 11.19 2.19 -2.36
N LEU A 120 11.32 2.77 -1.18
CA LEU A 120 11.10 2.05 0.07
C LEU A 120 9.63 1.60 0.21
N ARG A 121 8.68 2.45 -0.19
CA ARG A 121 7.26 2.06 -0.26
C ARG A 121 7.06 0.85 -1.16
N MET A 122 7.62 0.86 -2.37
CA MET A 122 7.56 -0.27 -3.30
C MET A 122 8.16 -1.54 -2.69
N ALA A 123 9.32 -1.44 -2.02
CA ALA A 123 9.95 -2.55 -1.33
C ALA A 123 9.03 -3.13 -0.24
N MET A 124 8.38 -2.28 0.56
CA MET A 124 7.43 -2.72 1.59
C MET A 124 6.19 -3.41 1.01
N LEU A 125 5.73 -3.00 -0.17
CA LEU A 125 4.60 -3.61 -0.87
C LEU A 125 4.98 -4.90 -1.60
N SER A 126 6.26 -5.18 -1.77
CA SER A 126 6.75 -6.39 -2.45
C SER A 126 6.70 -7.66 -1.59
N ALA A 127 6.37 -7.54 -0.31
CA ALA A 127 6.19 -8.67 0.59
C ALA A 127 4.87 -8.53 1.39
N PRO A 128 4.22 -9.64 1.75
CA PRO A 128 3.04 -9.61 2.61
C PRO A 128 3.33 -8.83 3.90
N TYR A 129 2.41 -7.98 4.34
CA TYR A 129 2.64 -7.08 5.48
C TYR A 129 2.93 -7.82 6.81
N ARG A 130 2.51 -9.08 6.91
CA ARG A 130 2.72 -9.94 8.09
C ARG A 130 4.06 -10.67 8.09
N GLU A 131 4.81 -10.62 6.99
CA GLU A 131 6.07 -11.32 6.84
C GLU A 131 7.28 -10.40 7.09
N PRO A 132 8.42 -10.97 7.52
CA PRO A 132 9.67 -10.22 7.62
C PRO A 132 10.06 -9.57 6.29
N LEU A 133 10.66 -8.40 6.37
CA LEU A 133 11.13 -7.65 5.22
C LEU A 133 12.66 -7.53 5.24
N ARG A 134 13.33 -8.01 4.20
CA ARG A 134 14.76 -7.80 3.97
C ARG A 134 14.97 -6.52 3.18
N LEU A 135 14.74 -5.40 3.84
CA LEU A 135 14.58 -4.11 3.19
C LEU A 135 15.76 -3.69 2.28
N PRO A 136 17.04 -3.88 2.62
CA PRO A 136 18.13 -3.50 1.72
C PRO A 136 18.11 -4.21 0.37
N GLU A 137 17.85 -5.53 0.37
CA GLU A 137 17.77 -6.34 -0.85
C GLU A 137 16.54 -5.94 -1.68
N GLN A 138 15.39 -5.85 -1.03
CA GLN A 138 14.13 -5.49 -1.67
C GLN A 138 14.11 -4.03 -2.17
N ALA A 139 14.86 -3.12 -1.58
CA ALA A 139 14.98 -1.76 -2.06
C ALA A 139 15.73 -1.68 -3.40
N ALA A 140 16.78 -2.50 -3.59
CA ALA A 140 17.48 -2.59 -4.87
C ALA A 140 16.58 -3.10 -6.00
N ASP A 141 15.82 -4.17 -5.73
CA ASP A 141 14.85 -4.73 -6.68
C ASP A 141 13.70 -3.73 -6.96
N ALA A 142 13.19 -3.06 -5.93
CA ALA A 142 12.15 -2.05 -6.05
C ALA A 142 12.59 -0.87 -6.91
N ARG A 143 13.83 -0.38 -6.72
CA ARG A 143 14.41 0.70 -7.53
C ARG A 143 14.48 0.31 -9.00
N ALA A 144 14.98 -0.88 -9.31
CA ALA A 144 15.07 -1.39 -10.67
C ALA A 144 13.68 -1.52 -11.31
N ARG A 145 12.70 -2.04 -10.55
CA ARG A 145 11.31 -2.22 -11.01
C ARG A 145 10.63 -0.88 -11.26
N LEU A 146 10.70 0.07 -10.33
CA LEU A 146 10.13 1.41 -10.50
C LEU A 146 10.73 2.13 -11.70
N GLY A 147 12.06 2.10 -11.85
CA GLY A 147 12.74 2.71 -13.00
C GLY A 147 12.24 2.13 -14.33
N ARG A 148 12.16 0.80 -14.41
CA ARG A 148 11.62 0.12 -15.61
C ARG A 148 10.16 0.50 -15.89
N TRP A 149 9.30 0.49 -14.88
CA TRP A 149 7.88 0.83 -15.06
C TRP A 149 7.71 2.29 -15.47
N ARG A 150 8.39 3.23 -14.83
CA ARG A 150 8.33 4.66 -15.19
C ARG A 150 8.78 4.91 -16.63
N ALA A 151 9.85 4.24 -17.09
CA ALA A 151 10.30 4.31 -18.48
C ALA A 151 9.24 3.76 -19.45
N LEU A 152 8.61 2.63 -19.13
CA LEU A 152 7.52 2.06 -19.93
C LEU A 152 6.30 2.99 -19.99
N LEU A 153 5.90 3.59 -18.88
CA LEU A 153 4.78 4.53 -18.85
C LEU A 153 5.08 5.77 -19.69
N ALA A 154 6.29 6.31 -19.63
CA ALA A 154 6.72 7.44 -20.47
C ALA A 154 6.70 7.10 -21.96
N GLU A 155 7.04 5.86 -22.33
CA GLU A 155 6.93 5.34 -23.69
C GLU A 155 5.46 5.19 -24.11
N TRP A 156 4.64 4.52 -23.31
CA TRP A 156 3.22 4.29 -23.61
C TRP A 156 2.40 5.57 -23.69
N ALA A 157 2.79 6.62 -22.94
CA ALA A 157 2.14 7.92 -23.00
C ALA A 157 2.20 8.60 -24.37
N ARG A 158 3.09 8.13 -25.28
CA ARG A 158 3.17 8.60 -26.68
C ARG A 158 2.20 7.88 -27.61
N SER A 159 1.55 6.82 -27.12
CA SER A 159 0.62 6.01 -27.90
C SER A 159 -0.81 6.54 -27.79
N PRO A 160 -1.68 6.26 -28.79
CA PRO A 160 -3.09 6.63 -28.69
C PRO A 160 -3.74 6.05 -27.43
N GLY A 161 -4.55 6.86 -26.75
CA GLY A 161 -5.32 6.44 -25.57
C GLY A 161 -6.22 5.23 -25.88
N ARG A 162 -6.31 4.31 -24.95
CA ARG A 162 -7.16 3.13 -25.01
C ARG A 162 -7.78 2.89 -23.63
N PRO A 163 -9.01 2.36 -23.54
CA PRO A 163 -9.58 1.99 -22.26
C PRO A 163 -8.67 1.01 -21.51
N MET A 164 -8.60 1.16 -20.18
CA MET A 164 -7.81 0.26 -19.33
C MET A 164 -8.23 -1.21 -19.50
N SER A 165 -7.31 -2.11 -19.23
CA SER A 165 -7.60 -3.55 -19.14
C SER A 165 -8.43 -3.86 -17.91
N ARG A 166 -9.74 -4.07 -18.11
CA ARG A 166 -10.68 -4.36 -16.99
C ARG A 166 -10.30 -5.63 -16.25
N ARG A 167 -9.77 -6.66 -16.95
CA ARG A 167 -9.32 -7.90 -16.32
C ARG A 167 -8.20 -7.62 -15.32
N HIS A 168 -7.10 -7.05 -15.77
CA HIS A 168 -5.95 -6.80 -14.89
C HIS A 168 -6.28 -5.81 -13.75
N ALA A 169 -7.09 -4.78 -14.02
CA ALA A 169 -7.54 -3.88 -12.97
C ALA A 169 -8.37 -4.63 -11.89
N ALA A 170 -9.30 -5.47 -12.32
CA ALA A 170 -10.13 -6.26 -11.40
C ALA A 170 -9.31 -7.30 -10.62
N ASP A 171 -8.35 -7.98 -11.26
CA ASP A 171 -7.48 -8.97 -10.63
C ASP A 171 -6.60 -8.34 -9.55
N ALA A 172 -5.98 -7.19 -9.83
CA ALA A 172 -5.18 -6.46 -8.85
C ALA A 172 -6.02 -5.87 -7.70
N GLU A 173 -7.20 -5.31 -8.00
CA GLU A 173 -8.14 -4.85 -6.98
C GLU A 173 -8.65 -6.01 -6.10
N ALA A 174 -8.84 -7.19 -6.68
CA ALA A 174 -9.24 -8.39 -5.94
C ALA A 174 -8.13 -8.86 -5.00
N ALA A 175 -6.87 -8.86 -5.45
CA ALA A 175 -5.71 -9.16 -4.62
C ALA A 175 -5.62 -8.21 -3.41
N LEU A 176 -5.70 -6.90 -3.64
CA LEU A 176 -5.70 -5.91 -2.57
C LEU A 176 -6.91 -6.03 -1.63
N ALA A 177 -8.05 -6.49 -2.14
CA ALA A 177 -9.24 -6.72 -1.32
C ALA A 177 -9.16 -8.02 -0.50
N GLN A 178 -8.22 -8.89 -0.80
CA GLN A 178 -7.94 -10.14 -0.11
C GLN A 178 -6.68 -9.98 0.74
N ASP A 179 -6.85 -9.54 1.95
CA ASP A 179 -5.80 -9.34 2.97
C ASP A 179 -4.64 -8.42 2.52
N LEU A 180 -4.93 -7.43 1.69
CA LEU A 180 -3.93 -6.51 1.13
C LEU A 180 -2.77 -7.25 0.44
N ASP A 181 -3.06 -8.27 -0.36
CA ASP A 181 -2.03 -9.01 -1.11
C ASP A 181 -1.40 -8.10 -2.18
N SER A 182 -0.56 -7.18 -1.70
CA SER A 182 0.17 -6.25 -2.57
C SER A 182 1.18 -6.95 -3.48
N PRO A 183 1.88 -8.03 -3.08
CA PRO A 183 2.71 -8.79 -3.99
C PRO A 183 1.94 -9.33 -5.20
N ALA A 184 0.75 -9.89 -4.99
CA ALA A 184 -0.09 -10.37 -6.09
C ALA A 184 -0.56 -9.22 -6.99
N ALA A 185 -0.95 -8.08 -6.42
CA ALA A 185 -1.32 -6.90 -7.20
C ALA A 185 -0.14 -6.37 -8.06
N LEU A 186 1.09 -6.38 -7.51
CA LEU A 186 2.29 -6.02 -8.25
C LEU A 186 2.62 -7.04 -9.36
N ALA A 187 2.36 -8.34 -9.13
CA ALA A 187 2.54 -9.39 -10.14
C ALA A 187 1.58 -9.21 -11.32
N VAL A 188 0.33 -8.79 -11.10
CA VAL A 188 -0.63 -8.45 -12.16
C VAL A 188 -0.10 -7.31 -13.05
N LEU A 189 0.54 -6.30 -12.45
CA LEU A 189 1.17 -5.22 -13.23
C LEU A 189 2.35 -5.70 -14.06
N GLU A 190 3.17 -6.64 -13.55
CA GLU A 190 4.25 -7.25 -14.33
C GLU A 190 3.70 -8.08 -15.50
N GLU A 191 2.65 -8.88 -15.26
CA GLU A 191 1.98 -9.65 -16.32
C GLU A 191 1.48 -8.70 -17.42
N LEU A 192 0.77 -7.63 -17.05
CA LEU A 192 0.27 -6.65 -18.01
C LEU A 192 1.41 -5.93 -18.76
N ALA A 193 2.49 -5.57 -18.08
CA ALA A 193 3.63 -4.92 -18.71
C ALA A 193 4.25 -5.82 -19.81
N ALA A 194 4.34 -7.12 -19.53
CA ALA A 194 4.91 -8.11 -20.43
C ALA A 194 3.96 -8.59 -21.55
N ASP A 195 2.64 -8.36 -21.43
CA ASP A 195 1.65 -8.85 -22.39
C ASP A 195 1.78 -8.15 -23.75
N PRO A 196 2.22 -8.86 -24.82
CA PRO A 196 2.35 -8.26 -26.16
C PRO A 196 1.00 -7.97 -26.83
N ALA A 197 -0.09 -8.58 -26.37
CA ALA A 197 -1.42 -8.39 -26.92
C ALA A 197 -2.11 -7.14 -26.36
N ALA A 198 -1.68 -6.63 -25.22
CA ALA A 198 -2.24 -5.44 -24.61
C ALA A 198 -1.69 -4.17 -25.27
N ALA A 199 -2.59 -3.31 -25.78
CA ALA A 199 -2.19 -2.05 -26.39
C ALA A 199 -1.50 -1.11 -25.36
N PRO A 200 -0.45 -0.37 -25.77
CA PRO A 200 0.30 0.52 -24.85
C PRO A 200 -0.60 1.51 -24.09
N GLY A 201 -1.57 2.15 -24.74
CA GLY A 201 -2.51 3.05 -24.08
C GLY A 201 -3.38 2.35 -23.03
N ALA A 202 -3.76 1.07 -23.24
CA ALA A 202 -4.50 0.32 -22.24
C ALA A 202 -3.63 -0.07 -21.03
N LYS A 203 -2.34 -0.38 -21.27
CA LYS A 203 -1.36 -0.58 -20.20
C LYS A 203 -1.22 0.67 -19.36
N LEU A 204 -0.98 1.82 -20.00
CA LEU A 204 -0.84 3.11 -19.34
C LEU A 204 -2.02 3.40 -18.41
N GLU A 205 -3.24 3.35 -18.94
CA GLU A 205 -4.45 3.65 -18.16
C GLU A 205 -4.64 2.68 -16.98
N THR A 206 -4.26 1.40 -17.16
CA THR A 206 -4.35 0.40 -16.08
C THR A 206 -3.32 0.67 -14.99
N PHE A 207 -2.09 1.02 -15.35
CA PHE A 207 -1.04 1.38 -14.40
C PHE A 207 -1.41 2.64 -13.62
N ILE A 208 -1.89 3.69 -14.28
CA ILE A 208 -2.37 4.92 -13.63
C ILE A 208 -3.50 4.61 -12.65
N HIS A 209 -4.46 3.79 -13.07
CA HIS A 209 -5.57 3.39 -12.23
C HIS A 209 -5.13 2.66 -10.95
N LEU A 210 -4.20 1.72 -11.07
CA LEU A 210 -3.71 0.95 -9.92
C LEU A 210 -2.72 1.75 -9.07
N ASP A 211 -2.04 2.74 -9.64
CA ASP A 211 -1.19 3.66 -8.87
C ASP A 211 -1.98 4.52 -7.89
N LEU A 212 -3.27 4.77 -8.12
CA LEU A 212 -4.14 5.41 -7.13
C LEU A 212 -4.26 4.59 -5.84
N LEU A 213 -4.10 3.26 -5.92
CA LEU A 213 -4.16 2.36 -4.77
C LEU A 213 -2.76 2.11 -4.16
N LEU A 214 -1.74 1.93 -5.01
CA LEU A 214 -0.39 1.58 -4.59
C LEU A 214 0.45 2.82 -4.22
N ALA A 215 0.14 3.99 -4.81
CA ALA A 215 0.78 5.28 -4.60
C ALA A 215 2.31 5.25 -4.81
N LEU A 216 2.74 4.70 -5.94
CA LEU A 216 4.14 4.52 -6.33
C LEU A 216 4.68 5.65 -7.23
N ASP A 217 3.87 6.68 -7.50
CA ASP A 217 4.24 7.81 -8.35
C ASP A 217 4.80 7.36 -9.71
N LEU A 218 4.05 6.45 -10.35
CA LEU A 218 4.47 5.80 -11.59
C LEU A 218 4.49 6.74 -12.79
N VAL A 219 3.71 7.81 -12.74
CA VAL A 219 3.59 8.81 -13.83
C VAL A 219 4.67 9.89 -13.80
N ARG A 220 5.56 9.87 -12.82
CA ARG A 220 6.56 10.92 -12.51
C ARG A 220 7.42 11.33 -13.70
N ASP A 221 7.71 10.42 -14.62
CA ASP A 221 8.62 10.65 -15.72
C ASP A 221 7.90 10.90 -17.08
N ILE A 222 6.57 10.95 -17.08
CA ILE A 222 5.79 11.27 -18.28
C ILE A 222 6.04 12.74 -18.66
N GLY A 223 6.46 12.95 -19.91
CA GLY A 223 6.70 14.31 -20.45
C GLY A 223 8.07 14.90 -20.11
N ARG A 224 9.00 14.10 -19.58
CA ARG A 224 10.39 14.48 -19.34
C ARG A 224 11.31 14.04 -20.47
#